data_f7a90701ea32e04ff7bc97d43642aeab
#
_entry.id   f7a90701ea32e04ff7bc97d43642aeab
#
_cell.length_a   1.000
_cell.length_b   1.000
_cell.length_c   1.000
_cell.angle_alpha   90.00
_cell.angle_beta   90.00
_cell.angle_gamma   90.00
#
_symmetry.space_group_name_H-M   'P 1'
#
loop_
_entity.id
_entity.type
_entity.pdbx_description
1 polymer ?
#
loop_
_entity_poly.entity_id
_entity_poly.type
_entity_poly.pdbx_seq_one_letter_code
_entity_poly.pdbx_strand_id
1 'polypeptide(L)'
;MEYYLVVMALLLGMELLYFRVADRFNIIDKPNERSSHTRVTLRGGGIIFYVGALVYFVASGFVFPWFMLGLTLIAVVSFVDDVRSVPQKVRLVFHFVAMLLMFYQWGMIALPWWYLTCSDLNSVV
;
A
#
# COMPACT_ATOMS: atom_id res chain seq x y z
N MET A 1 10.57 19.76 9.56
CA MET A 1 9.28 20.24 9.06
C MET A 1 9.25 20.42 7.56
N GLU A 2 10.29 20.94 6.95
CA GLU A 2 10.35 21.21 5.50
C GLU A 2 10.17 19.98 4.63
N TYR A 3 10.73 18.83 5.03
CA TYR A 3 10.60 17.57 4.28
C TYR A 3 9.15 17.10 4.13
N TYR A 4 8.34 17.25 5.17
CA TYR A 4 6.93 16.83 5.12
C TYR A 4 6.11 17.69 4.17
N LEU A 5 6.39 18.99 4.12
CA LEU A 5 5.72 19.90 3.18
C LEU A 5 6.10 19.59 1.74
N VAL A 6 7.36 19.28 1.48
CA VAL A 6 7.83 18.89 0.13
C VAL A 6 7.19 17.58 -0.30
N VAL A 7 7.17 16.57 0.55
CA VAL A 7 6.53 15.27 0.26
C VAL A 7 5.04 15.45 0.03
N MET A 8 4.37 16.25 0.85
CA MET A 8 2.94 16.53 0.70
C MET A 8 2.64 17.24 -0.63
N ALA A 9 3.42 18.25 -1.00
CA ALA A 9 3.28 18.96 -2.26
C ALA A 9 3.52 18.05 -3.47
N LEU A 10 4.51 17.15 -3.36
CA LEU A 10 4.85 16.19 -4.39
C LEU A 10 3.71 15.17 -4.59
N LEU A 11 3.14 14.65 -3.50
CA LEU A 11 2.02 13.72 -3.54
C LEU A 11 0.76 14.38 -4.13
N LEU A 12 0.46 15.62 -3.74
CA LEU A 12 -0.65 16.38 -4.32
C LEU A 12 -0.45 16.63 -5.82
N GLY A 13 0.76 16.95 -6.25
CA GLY A 13 1.10 17.12 -7.66
C GLY A 13 0.91 15.82 -8.45
N MET A 14 1.32 14.69 -7.90
CA MET A 14 1.13 13.36 -8.50
C MET A 14 -0.34 12.96 -8.55
N GLU A 15 -1.13 13.30 -7.53
CA GLU A 15 -2.57 13.04 -7.51
C GLU A 15 -3.30 13.82 -8.61
N LEU A 16 -2.97 15.10 -8.78
CA LEU A 16 -3.52 15.91 -9.86
C LEU A 16 -3.13 15.39 -11.24
N LEU A 17 -1.89 14.90 -11.39
CA LEU A 17 -1.43 14.25 -12.60
C LEU A 17 -2.19 12.94 -12.86
N TYR A 18 -2.39 12.14 -11.79
CA TYR A 18 -3.17 10.92 -11.88
C TYR A 18 -4.59 11.19 -12.36
N PHE A 19 -5.27 12.20 -11.83
CA PHE A 19 -6.62 12.55 -12.24
C PHE A 19 -6.68 12.93 -13.74
N ARG A 20 -5.70 13.66 -14.25
CA ARG A 20 -5.61 13.96 -15.69
C ARG A 20 -5.41 12.71 -16.54
N VAL A 21 -4.57 11.80 -16.07
CA VAL A 21 -4.30 10.52 -16.77
C VAL A 21 -5.53 9.62 -16.72
N ALA A 22 -6.15 9.50 -15.55
CA ALA A 22 -7.35 8.68 -15.34
C ALA A 22 -8.54 9.17 -16.20
N ASP A 23 -8.70 10.48 -16.32
CA ASP A 23 -9.71 11.10 -17.19
C ASP A 23 -9.44 10.80 -18.67
N ARG A 24 -8.18 10.87 -19.07
CA ARG A 24 -7.76 10.57 -20.46
C ARG A 24 -7.95 9.10 -20.85
N PHE A 25 -7.77 8.18 -19.90
CA PHE A 25 -7.93 6.74 -20.12
C PHE A 25 -9.33 6.22 -19.79
N ASN A 26 -10.29 7.11 -19.47
CA ASN A 26 -11.65 6.74 -19.08
C ASN A 26 -11.70 5.73 -17.90
N ILE A 27 -10.80 5.85 -16.94
CA ILE A 27 -10.83 5.10 -15.67
C ILE A 27 -11.86 5.77 -14.75
N ILE A 28 -13.11 5.76 -15.20
CA ILE A 28 -14.23 6.41 -14.54
C ILE A 28 -15.28 5.38 -14.15
N ASP A 29 -15.88 5.57 -12.99
CA ASP A 29 -17.05 4.81 -12.58
C ASP A 29 -18.29 5.47 -13.16
N LYS A 30 -18.90 4.81 -14.16
CA LYS A 30 -20.19 5.27 -14.69
C LYS A 30 -21.29 4.91 -13.71
N PRO A 31 -22.19 5.85 -13.38
CA PRO A 31 -23.32 5.56 -12.52
C PRO A 31 -24.16 4.40 -13.11
N ASN A 32 -24.33 3.35 -12.31
CA ASN A 32 -25.15 2.21 -12.64
C ASN A 32 -26.42 2.25 -11.78
N GLU A 33 -27.50 1.62 -12.20
CA GLU A 33 -28.80 1.59 -11.48
C GLU A 33 -28.69 1.09 -10.03
N ARG A 34 -27.59 0.40 -9.69
CA ARG A 34 -27.26 -0.08 -8.34
C ARG A 34 -26.34 0.85 -7.54
N SER A 35 -25.79 1.89 -8.15
CA SER A 35 -24.89 2.82 -7.47
C SER A 35 -25.68 3.99 -6.92
N SER A 36 -25.48 4.33 -5.65
CA SER A 36 -26.04 5.50 -5.00
C SER A 36 -25.44 6.83 -5.50
N HIS A 37 -24.53 6.77 -6.48
CA HIS A 37 -23.88 7.96 -7.01
C HIS A 37 -24.52 8.40 -8.33
N THR A 38 -24.96 9.64 -8.35
CA THR A 38 -25.52 10.33 -9.54
C THR A 38 -24.42 10.99 -10.40
N ARG A 39 -23.18 11.03 -9.93
CA ARG A 39 -22.05 11.67 -10.60
C ARG A 39 -20.99 10.65 -11.00
N VAL A 40 -20.32 10.95 -12.11
CA VAL A 40 -19.15 10.20 -12.57
C VAL A 40 -18.01 10.40 -11.57
N THR A 41 -17.46 9.31 -11.04
CA THR A 41 -16.34 9.33 -10.09
C THR A 41 -15.12 8.67 -10.71
N LEU A 42 -13.94 9.21 -10.40
CA LEU A 42 -12.66 8.61 -10.81
C LEU A 42 -12.32 7.46 -9.87
N ARG A 43 -11.91 6.32 -10.44
CA ARG A 43 -11.44 5.15 -9.70
C ARG A 43 -9.92 5.13 -9.57
N GLY A 44 -9.43 4.41 -8.57
CA GLY A 44 -8.00 4.13 -8.43
C GLY A 44 -7.16 5.25 -7.81
N GLY A 45 -7.77 6.33 -7.29
CA GLY A 45 -7.04 7.43 -6.64
C GLY A 45 -6.17 7.00 -5.47
N GLY A 46 -6.49 5.85 -4.85
CA GLY A 46 -5.71 5.28 -3.75
C GLY A 46 -4.27 4.88 -4.10
N ILE A 47 -3.93 4.76 -5.39
CA ILE A 47 -2.56 4.43 -5.82
C ILE A 47 -1.52 5.46 -5.35
N ILE A 48 -1.93 6.70 -5.12
CA ILE A 48 -1.04 7.76 -4.64
C ILE A 48 -0.45 7.46 -3.27
N PHE A 49 -1.22 6.83 -2.38
CA PHE A 49 -0.70 6.39 -1.07
C PHE A 49 0.41 5.36 -1.23
N TYR A 50 0.26 4.44 -2.17
CA TYR A 50 1.31 3.48 -2.49
C TYR A 50 2.57 4.16 -3.03
N VAL A 51 2.41 5.14 -3.93
CA VAL A 51 3.54 5.93 -4.44
C VAL A 51 4.27 6.66 -3.31
N GLY A 52 3.53 7.24 -2.36
CA GLY A 52 4.12 7.85 -1.17
C GLY A 52 4.92 6.87 -0.32
N ALA A 53 4.40 5.66 -0.10
CA ALA A 53 5.11 4.60 0.59
C ALA A 53 6.36 4.14 -0.17
N LEU A 54 6.30 4.06 -1.49
CA LEU A 54 7.43 3.71 -2.35
C LEU A 54 8.54 4.76 -2.27
N VAL A 55 8.20 6.04 -2.33
CA VAL A 55 9.16 7.14 -2.17
C VAL A 55 9.84 7.06 -0.81
N TYR A 56 9.09 6.84 0.25
CA TYR A 56 9.64 6.65 1.59
C TYR A 56 10.58 5.44 1.65
N PHE A 57 10.19 4.32 1.06
CA PHE A 57 10.99 3.09 1.03
C PHE A 57 12.36 3.30 0.35
N VAL A 58 12.38 4.00 -0.78
CA VAL A 58 13.62 4.35 -1.48
C VAL A 58 14.45 5.34 -0.66
N ALA A 59 13.82 6.37 -0.10
CA ALA A 59 14.50 7.40 0.71
C ALA A 59 15.09 6.85 2.02
N SER A 60 14.45 5.83 2.61
CA SER A 60 14.92 5.17 3.84
C SER A 60 16.03 4.13 3.61
N GLY A 61 16.45 3.89 2.37
CA GLY A 61 17.48 2.91 2.04
C GLY A 61 16.99 1.46 2.04
N PHE A 62 15.78 1.23 1.54
CA PHE A 62 15.17 -0.10 1.39
C PHE A 62 14.92 -0.83 2.73
N VAL A 63 14.61 -0.09 3.76
CA VAL A 63 14.21 -0.65 5.07
C VAL A 63 12.87 -1.35 4.93
N PHE A 64 12.74 -2.55 5.51
CA PHE A 64 11.53 -3.38 5.48
C PHE A 64 11.07 -3.86 4.08
N PRO A 65 11.93 -4.61 3.35
CA PRO A 65 11.61 -5.04 1.98
C PRO A 65 10.39 -5.97 1.90
N TRP A 66 10.20 -6.85 2.85
CA TRP A 66 9.06 -7.79 2.88
C TRP A 66 7.73 -7.09 3.14
N PHE A 67 7.75 -6.07 4.00
CA PHE A 67 6.60 -5.21 4.22
C PHE A 67 6.20 -4.47 2.93
N MET A 68 7.20 -3.89 2.24
CA MET A 68 6.97 -3.19 0.98
C MET A 68 6.45 -4.12 -0.12
N LEU A 69 6.93 -5.36 -0.17
CA LEU A 69 6.45 -6.36 -1.11
C LEU A 69 4.99 -6.73 -0.84
N GLY A 70 4.61 -6.93 0.42
CA GLY A 70 3.21 -7.16 0.81
C GLY A 70 2.31 -5.97 0.47
N LEU A 71 2.77 -4.75 0.73
CA LEU A 71 2.05 -3.53 0.37
C LEU A 71 1.87 -3.38 -1.14
N THR A 72 2.89 -3.73 -1.92
CA THR A 72 2.82 -3.74 -3.40
C THR A 72 1.75 -4.70 -3.90
N LEU A 73 1.70 -5.92 -3.36
CA LEU A 73 0.67 -6.90 -3.73
C LEU A 73 -0.74 -6.37 -3.47
N ILE A 74 -0.98 -5.80 -2.29
CA ILE A 74 -2.29 -5.23 -1.94
C ILE A 74 -2.63 -4.06 -2.87
N ALA A 75 -1.68 -3.15 -3.10
CA ALA A 75 -1.89 -1.97 -3.94
C ALA A 75 -2.22 -2.35 -5.39
N VAL A 76 -1.49 -3.31 -5.96
CA VAL A 76 -1.73 -3.80 -7.32
C VAL A 76 -3.11 -4.45 -7.43
N VAL A 77 -3.46 -5.35 -6.51
CA VAL A 77 -4.77 -6.02 -6.53
C VAL A 77 -5.91 -5.03 -6.34
N SER A 78 -5.75 -4.07 -5.43
CA SER A 78 -6.76 -3.03 -5.21
C SER A 78 -6.93 -2.14 -6.45
N PHE A 79 -5.83 -1.76 -7.09
CA PHE A 79 -5.90 -0.97 -8.31
C PHE A 79 -6.55 -1.73 -9.48
N VAL A 80 -6.20 -3.01 -9.64
CA VAL A 80 -6.84 -3.87 -10.66
C VAL A 80 -8.32 -4.05 -10.38
N ASP A 81 -8.72 -4.19 -9.10
CA ASP A 81 -10.12 -4.28 -8.70
C ASP A 81 -10.89 -2.98 -8.98
N ASP A 82 -10.26 -1.84 -8.81
CA ASP A 82 -10.85 -0.53 -9.15
C ASP A 82 -11.09 -0.36 -10.66
N VAL A 83 -10.18 -0.86 -11.48
CA VAL A 83 -10.26 -0.76 -12.95
C VAL A 83 -11.13 -1.88 -13.54
N ARG A 84 -11.00 -3.10 -13.00
CA ARG A 84 -11.74 -4.29 -13.41
C ARG A 84 -12.14 -5.05 -12.16
N SER A 85 -13.41 -5.38 -12.01
CA SER A 85 -13.86 -6.16 -10.85
C SER A 85 -13.13 -7.52 -10.80
N VAL A 86 -12.37 -7.71 -9.73
CA VAL A 86 -11.63 -8.95 -9.46
C VAL A 86 -12.54 -9.91 -8.65
N PRO A 87 -12.53 -11.22 -8.97
CA PRO A 87 -13.26 -12.20 -8.17
C PRO A 87 -12.85 -12.13 -6.69
N GLN A 88 -13.82 -12.19 -5.80
CA GLN A 88 -13.59 -12.08 -4.35
C GLN A 88 -12.57 -13.10 -3.82
N LYS A 89 -12.57 -14.32 -4.37
CA LYS A 89 -11.61 -15.37 -3.98
C LYS A 89 -10.16 -14.97 -4.29
N VAL A 90 -9.91 -14.38 -5.46
CA VAL A 90 -8.57 -13.93 -5.86
C VAL A 90 -8.09 -12.82 -4.94
N ARG A 91 -8.95 -11.84 -4.66
CA ARG A 91 -8.64 -10.75 -3.73
C ARG A 91 -8.27 -11.28 -2.34
N LEU A 92 -9.04 -12.25 -1.83
CA LEU A 92 -8.79 -12.86 -0.52
C LEU A 92 -7.42 -13.54 -0.46
N VAL A 93 -7.05 -14.30 -1.49
CA VAL A 93 -5.75 -14.99 -1.57
C VAL A 93 -4.58 -13.99 -1.53
N PHE A 94 -4.64 -12.92 -2.33
CA PHE A 94 -3.58 -11.91 -2.34
C PHE A 94 -3.47 -11.15 -1.02
N HIS A 95 -4.59 -10.84 -0.36
CA HIS A 95 -4.56 -10.23 0.97
C HIS A 95 -3.95 -11.16 2.02
N PHE A 96 -4.26 -12.45 1.94
CA PHE A 96 -3.68 -13.44 2.84
C PHE A 96 -2.16 -13.58 2.66
N VAL A 97 -1.69 -13.66 1.41
CA VAL A 97 -0.26 -13.71 1.10
C VAL A 97 0.46 -12.45 1.57
N ALA A 98 -0.12 -11.27 1.32
CA ALA A 98 0.44 -10.01 1.78
C ALA A 98 0.55 -9.94 3.32
N MET A 99 -0.47 -10.43 4.02
CA MET A 99 -0.46 -10.54 5.47
C MET A 99 0.67 -11.43 5.97
N LEU A 100 0.88 -12.61 5.35
CA LEU A 100 1.98 -13.51 5.70
C LEU A 100 3.36 -12.85 5.50
N LEU A 101 3.55 -12.10 4.42
CA LEU A 101 4.78 -11.35 4.18
C LEU A 101 5.03 -10.28 5.24
N MET A 102 3.98 -9.58 5.66
CA MET A 102 4.07 -8.57 6.73
C MET A 102 4.41 -9.22 8.07
N PHE A 103 3.80 -10.36 8.42
CA PHE A 103 4.14 -11.12 9.63
C PHE A 103 5.56 -11.67 9.59
N TYR A 104 6.02 -12.13 8.43
CA TYR A 104 7.39 -12.58 8.27
C TYR A 104 8.39 -11.44 8.56
N GLN A 105 8.13 -10.25 8.03
CA GLN A 105 8.94 -9.07 8.32
C GLN A 105 8.94 -8.73 9.82
N TRP A 106 7.77 -8.79 10.46
CA TRP A 106 7.64 -8.55 11.90
C TRP A 106 8.42 -9.59 12.71
N GLY A 107 8.33 -10.86 12.35
CA GLY A 107 9.11 -11.94 12.97
C GLY A 107 10.62 -11.70 12.88
N MET A 108 11.11 -11.25 11.75
CA MET A 108 12.53 -10.90 11.57
C MET A 108 13.00 -9.75 12.47
N ILE A 109 12.11 -8.83 12.83
CA ILE A 109 12.42 -7.71 13.73
C ILE A 109 12.29 -8.15 15.18
N ALA A 110 11.26 -8.94 15.51
CA ALA A 110 10.95 -9.33 16.88
C ALA A 110 11.87 -10.42 17.42
N LEU A 111 12.35 -11.35 16.58
CA LEU A 111 13.22 -12.44 17.00
C LEU A 111 14.52 -11.99 17.67
N PRO A 112 15.27 -10.99 17.16
CA PRO A 112 16.48 -10.51 17.82
C PRO A 112 16.20 -9.96 19.23
N TRP A 113 15.08 -9.28 19.44
CA TRP A 113 14.68 -8.76 20.75
C TRP A 113 14.34 -9.87 21.74
N TRP A 114 13.65 -10.91 21.27
CA TRP A 114 13.34 -12.07 22.08
C TRP A 114 14.60 -12.84 22.51
N TYR A 115 15.54 -13.05 21.61
CA TYR A 115 16.80 -13.71 21.90
C TYR A 115 17.64 -12.91 22.93
N LEU A 116 17.71 -11.60 22.82
CA LEU A 116 18.43 -10.74 23.74
C LEU A 116 17.83 -10.82 25.16
N THR A 117 16.52 -10.75 25.29
CA THR A 117 15.85 -10.87 26.59
C THR A 117 15.99 -12.25 27.22
N CYS A 118 16.02 -13.33 26.43
CA CYS A 118 16.23 -14.69 26.95
C CYS A 118 17.70 -14.96 27.33
N SER A 119 18.66 -14.35 26.63
CA SER A 119 20.08 -14.52 26.99
C SER A 119 20.43 -13.78 28.29
N ASP A 120 19.83 -12.62 28.53
CA ASP A 120 20.04 -11.86 29.77
C ASP A 120 19.45 -12.56 30.99
N LEU A 121 18.31 -13.24 30.82
CA LEU A 121 17.69 -14.04 31.89
C LEU A 121 18.55 -15.27 32.28
N ASN A 122 19.24 -15.88 31.30
CA ASN A 122 20.13 -17.02 31.58
C ASN A 122 21.47 -16.61 32.21
N SER A 123 21.86 -15.36 32.12
CA SER A 123 23.11 -14.85 32.73
C SER A 123 22.95 -14.44 34.21
N VAL A 124 21.73 -14.40 34.73
CA VAL A 124 21.39 -14.02 36.12
C VAL A 124 21.13 -15.22 37.01
N VAL A 125 21.06 -16.43 36.46
CA VAL A 125 20.94 -17.70 37.16
C VAL A 125 22.28 -18.43 37.20
#